data_8263f8f8402bf438306b0c7c95816eb3
#
_entry.id   8263f8f8402bf438306b0c7c95816eb3
#
_cell.length_a   1.000
_cell.length_b   1.000
_cell.length_c   1.000
_cell.angle_alpha   90.00
_cell.angle_beta   90.00
_cell.angle_gamma   90.00
#
_symmetry.space_group_name_H-M   'P 1'
#
loop_
_entity.id
_entity.type
_entity.pdbx_description
1 polymer ?
#
loop_
_entity_poly.entity_id
_entity_poly.type
_entity_poly.pdbx_seq_one_letter_code
_entity_poly.pdbx_strand_id
1 'polypeptide(L)'
;MLFMNIHQKQELSLFAEELYRYMSPATLNQLAIEAGGMKRKRKCHGHHFLSLCVWLNQQIATTSLTQLCSQLETSTGILLSPEGLNRRFNSASVAFFRNVFTSLLQAKIGGSSTISHSLSAYFERIRILDSTTFQVPDRFAATYPGAGGCSHTAGVKIQLEYDLLSGEFSDVKIEPGKRSDQAYGATRMDMTQKNELYIRDLGYFRLQDFKSIQDKEGYYLSRLKLPTKIYRKEFETVVFKTKPAQLRPVYIQIHLEDIMNQYIMNQFREKKKGITYTDRTKLLQGITVYMTNIPTEWVPKEKIYDLYSLRWQIELLFKIWKSWFRIHRCKSIKQERLECHLYGQLISILLCSSTMFKMRELLLRKKQKELSEYKAMYIIKDYFLLFHQALHKNTQELSKILLRLFNLLQRNGRKSHRYEKKTVFDILGVVYEYTTSAHQVA
;
A
#
# COMPACT_ATOMS: atom_id res chain seq x y z
N MET A 1 10.17 -8.01 -34.97
CA MET A 1 10.78 -8.71 -33.81
C MET A 1 11.68 -7.74 -33.10
N LEU A 2 11.24 -7.13 -31.99
CA LEU A 2 12.07 -6.19 -31.22
C LEU A 2 13.21 -6.97 -30.56
N PHE A 3 14.44 -6.62 -30.87
CA PHE A 3 15.64 -7.08 -30.18
C PHE A 3 15.52 -6.74 -28.69
N MET A 4 15.17 -7.71 -27.89
CA MET A 4 15.22 -7.59 -26.44
C MET A 4 16.65 -7.72 -25.96
N ASN A 5 17.09 -6.74 -25.19
CA ASN A 5 18.40 -6.71 -24.59
C ASN A 5 18.56 -7.95 -23.67
N ILE A 6 19.60 -8.73 -23.82
CA ILE A 6 19.93 -9.94 -23.04
C ILE A 6 19.80 -9.67 -21.55
N HIS A 7 20.17 -8.49 -21.11
CA HIS A 7 20.10 -8.04 -19.73
C HIS A 7 18.65 -7.95 -19.16
N GLN A 8 17.63 -7.63 -19.99
CA GLN A 8 16.23 -7.62 -19.52
C GLN A 8 15.70 -9.03 -19.23
N LYS A 9 16.08 -9.99 -20.07
CA LYS A 9 15.71 -11.39 -19.85
C LYS A 9 16.35 -11.90 -18.56
N GLN A 10 17.57 -11.52 -18.28
CA GLN A 10 18.29 -11.92 -17.07
C GLN A 10 17.65 -11.36 -15.81
N GLU A 11 17.27 -10.06 -15.78
CA GLU A 11 16.60 -9.45 -14.62
C GLU A 11 15.21 -10.05 -14.35
N LEU A 12 14.43 -10.35 -15.41
CA LEU A 12 13.15 -11.04 -15.27
C LEU A 12 13.32 -12.51 -14.85
N SER A 13 14.43 -13.16 -15.25
CA SER A 13 14.76 -14.52 -14.78
C SER A 13 15.08 -14.54 -13.29
N LEU A 14 15.90 -13.60 -12.81
CA LEU A 14 16.22 -13.46 -11.38
C LEU A 14 14.96 -13.18 -10.56
N PHE A 15 14.08 -12.31 -11.05
CA PHE A 15 12.81 -12.04 -10.39
C PHE A 15 11.88 -13.28 -10.40
N ALA A 16 11.87 -14.07 -11.49
CA ALA A 16 11.14 -15.33 -11.54
C ALA A 16 11.67 -16.35 -10.53
N GLU A 17 13.00 -16.46 -10.39
CA GLU A 17 13.64 -17.33 -9.41
C GLU A 17 13.30 -16.94 -7.98
N GLU A 18 13.28 -15.64 -7.69
CA GLU A 18 12.88 -15.10 -6.40
C GLU A 18 11.40 -15.41 -6.09
N LEU A 19 10.48 -15.13 -7.01
CA LEU A 19 9.06 -15.48 -6.86
C LEU A 19 8.88 -17.00 -6.66
N TYR A 20 9.59 -17.81 -7.42
CA TYR A 20 9.52 -19.27 -7.33
C TYR A 20 10.01 -19.79 -5.97
N ARG A 21 11.07 -19.20 -5.44
CA ARG A 21 11.65 -19.56 -4.12
C ARG A 21 10.60 -19.49 -3.01
N TYR A 22 9.73 -18.45 -3.01
CA TYR A 22 8.75 -18.24 -1.96
C TYR A 22 7.36 -18.82 -2.28
N MET A 23 7.02 -18.98 -3.55
CA MET A 23 5.67 -19.35 -3.98
C MET A 23 5.59 -20.72 -4.66
N SER A 24 6.68 -21.48 -4.73
CA SER A 24 6.66 -22.83 -5.29
C SER A 24 5.81 -23.78 -4.44
N PRO A 25 5.18 -24.81 -5.05
CA PRO A 25 4.41 -25.82 -4.32
C PRO A 25 5.19 -26.47 -3.16
N ALA A 26 6.51 -26.69 -3.34
CA ALA A 26 7.38 -27.28 -2.32
C ALA A 26 7.50 -26.36 -1.09
N THR A 27 7.85 -25.09 -1.28
CA THR A 27 7.98 -24.08 -0.22
C THR A 27 6.66 -23.89 0.53
N LEU A 28 5.55 -23.75 -0.21
CA LEU A 28 4.23 -23.57 0.40
C LEU A 28 3.78 -24.78 1.22
N ASN A 29 4.11 -26.00 0.77
CA ASN A 29 3.80 -27.21 1.55
C ASN A 29 4.64 -27.28 2.82
N GLN A 30 5.91 -26.90 2.76
CA GLN A 30 6.79 -26.86 3.94
C GLN A 30 6.23 -25.88 4.98
N LEU A 31 5.90 -24.65 4.58
CA LEU A 31 5.29 -23.65 5.48
C LEU A 31 3.95 -24.10 6.07
N ALA A 32 3.16 -24.86 5.31
CA ALA A 32 1.89 -25.42 5.82
C ALA A 32 2.11 -26.54 6.85
N ILE A 33 3.17 -27.32 6.72
CA ILE A 33 3.58 -28.34 7.71
C ILE A 33 4.05 -27.65 9.00
N GLU A 34 4.91 -26.66 8.90
CA GLU A 34 5.44 -25.88 10.02
C GLU A 34 4.34 -25.16 10.81
N ALA A 35 3.30 -24.67 10.13
CA ALA A 35 2.13 -24.09 10.75
C ALA A 35 1.20 -25.12 11.44
N GLY A 36 1.51 -26.43 11.39
CA GLY A 36 0.68 -27.49 11.95
C GLY A 36 -0.58 -27.82 11.15
N GLY A 37 -0.73 -27.25 9.96
CA GLY A 37 -1.89 -27.40 9.09
C GLY A 37 -2.02 -28.78 8.42
N MET A 38 -0.91 -29.53 8.33
CA MET A 38 -0.86 -30.83 7.65
C MET A 38 -0.18 -31.92 8.51
N LYS A 39 -0.98 -32.54 9.37
CA LYS A 39 -0.50 -33.66 10.20
C LYS A 39 -0.49 -35.04 9.46
N ARG A 40 -1.10 -35.16 8.30
CA ARG A 40 -1.20 -36.41 7.51
C ARG A 40 -1.08 -36.13 6.03
N LYS A 41 -0.57 -37.10 5.23
CA LYS A 41 -0.61 -37.07 3.76
C LYS A 41 -2.10 -37.05 3.31
N ARG A 42 -2.60 -35.89 2.88
CA ARG A 42 -3.97 -35.69 2.45
C ARG A 42 -3.99 -35.33 0.95
N LYS A 43 -5.13 -35.59 0.27
CA LYS A 43 -5.31 -35.25 -1.15
C LYS A 43 -5.07 -33.75 -1.46
N CYS A 44 -5.44 -32.84 -0.54
CA CYS A 44 -5.27 -31.40 -0.71
C CYS A 44 -4.12 -30.89 0.16
N HIS A 45 -3.07 -30.46 -0.45
CA HIS A 45 -1.85 -29.90 0.17
C HIS A 45 -2.00 -28.38 0.45
N GLY A 46 -1.02 -27.79 1.17
CA GLY A 46 -1.02 -26.37 1.52
C GLY A 46 -1.03 -25.46 0.30
N HIS A 47 -0.26 -25.77 -0.72
CA HIS A 47 -0.22 -24.99 -1.95
C HIS A 47 -1.57 -24.99 -2.69
N HIS A 48 -2.32 -26.10 -2.72
CA HIS A 48 -3.67 -26.12 -3.31
C HIS A 48 -4.65 -25.21 -2.56
N PHE A 49 -4.59 -25.25 -1.22
CA PHE A 49 -5.45 -24.41 -0.39
C PHE A 49 -5.10 -22.91 -0.52
N LEU A 50 -3.82 -22.59 -0.56
CA LEU A 50 -3.38 -21.23 -0.82
C LEU A 50 -3.75 -20.77 -2.24
N SER A 51 -3.61 -21.67 -3.24
CA SER A 51 -3.99 -21.36 -4.63
C SER A 51 -5.44 -20.91 -4.74
N LEU A 52 -6.35 -21.58 -4.04
CA LEU A 52 -7.76 -21.17 -4.01
C LEU A 52 -7.92 -19.72 -3.51
N CYS A 53 -7.16 -19.33 -2.48
CA CYS A 53 -7.31 -18.03 -1.82
C CYS A 53 -6.57 -16.89 -2.53
N VAL A 54 -5.47 -17.19 -3.22
CA VAL A 54 -4.57 -16.19 -3.81
C VAL A 54 -4.74 -16.09 -5.32
N TRP A 55 -4.76 -17.20 -6.02
CA TRP A 55 -4.69 -17.22 -7.47
C TRP A 55 -6.03 -17.42 -8.18
N LEU A 56 -6.89 -18.33 -7.67
CA LEU A 56 -8.06 -18.80 -8.38
C LEU A 56 -9.30 -17.92 -8.18
N ASN A 57 -9.69 -17.66 -6.95
CA ASN A 57 -10.91 -16.90 -6.68
C ASN A 57 -10.69 -15.57 -5.97
N GLN A 58 -9.81 -15.54 -4.98
CA GLN A 58 -9.55 -14.35 -4.15
C GLN A 58 -10.76 -13.83 -3.34
N GLN A 59 -11.99 -14.36 -3.53
CA GLN A 59 -13.23 -13.89 -2.88
C GLN A 59 -13.78 -14.93 -1.91
N ILE A 60 -12.91 -15.63 -1.20
CA ILE A 60 -13.32 -16.73 -0.30
C ILE A 60 -14.25 -16.28 0.84
N ALA A 61 -14.25 -15.00 1.20
CA ALA A 61 -15.13 -14.48 2.24
C ALA A 61 -16.59 -14.26 1.77
N THR A 62 -16.84 -14.25 0.48
CA THR A 62 -18.20 -14.00 -0.08
C THR A 62 -18.74 -15.13 -0.93
N THR A 63 -17.87 -16.00 -1.47
CA THR A 63 -18.23 -17.13 -2.34
C THR A 63 -18.76 -18.32 -1.51
N SER A 64 -19.72 -19.10 -2.01
CA SER A 64 -20.20 -20.28 -1.30
C SER A 64 -19.14 -21.39 -1.23
N LEU A 65 -19.20 -22.24 -0.19
CA LEU A 65 -18.27 -23.36 -0.06
C LEU A 65 -18.36 -24.34 -1.24
N THR A 66 -19.57 -24.60 -1.72
CA THR A 66 -19.80 -25.45 -2.90
C THR A 66 -19.10 -24.91 -4.14
N GLN A 67 -19.22 -23.61 -4.39
CA GLN A 67 -18.56 -22.96 -5.52
C GLN A 67 -17.03 -22.96 -5.38
N LEU A 68 -16.52 -22.76 -4.16
CA LEU A 68 -15.07 -22.85 -3.88
C LEU A 68 -14.54 -24.28 -4.12
N CYS A 69 -15.31 -25.31 -3.75
CA CYS A 69 -14.94 -26.71 -4.03
C CYS A 69 -14.90 -27.00 -5.54
N SER A 70 -15.89 -26.50 -6.30
CA SER A 70 -15.93 -26.63 -7.77
C SER A 70 -14.71 -25.93 -8.41
N GLN A 71 -14.36 -24.72 -7.97
CA GLN A 71 -13.20 -24.00 -8.48
C GLN A 71 -11.87 -24.69 -8.15
N LEU A 72 -11.77 -25.28 -6.95
CA LEU A 72 -10.58 -26.05 -6.56
C LEU A 72 -10.45 -27.29 -7.44
N GLU A 73 -11.53 -28.00 -7.66
CA GLU A 73 -11.55 -29.22 -8.49
C GLU A 73 -11.16 -28.90 -9.94
N THR A 74 -11.85 -27.96 -10.59
CA THR A 74 -11.59 -27.60 -11.99
C THR A 74 -10.20 -27.08 -12.26
N SER A 75 -9.55 -26.47 -11.25
CA SER A 75 -8.21 -25.87 -11.40
C SER A 75 -7.07 -26.78 -10.96
N THR A 76 -7.31 -27.74 -10.05
CA THR A 76 -6.27 -28.57 -9.43
C THR A 76 -6.56 -30.06 -9.44
N GLY A 77 -7.75 -30.50 -9.88
CA GLY A 77 -8.21 -31.87 -9.81
C GLY A 77 -8.51 -32.37 -8.38
N ILE A 78 -8.56 -31.46 -7.40
CA ILE A 78 -8.77 -31.82 -5.99
C ILE A 78 -10.23 -31.74 -5.62
N LEU A 79 -10.86 -32.89 -5.47
CA LEU A 79 -12.27 -33.00 -5.04
C LEU A 79 -12.35 -32.95 -3.49
N LEU A 80 -13.05 -31.93 -2.99
CA LEU A 80 -13.41 -31.76 -1.58
C LEU A 80 -14.91 -31.55 -1.42
N SER A 81 -15.48 -32.04 -0.32
CA SER A 81 -16.81 -31.63 0.08
C SER A 81 -16.81 -30.22 0.70
N PRO A 82 -17.94 -29.49 0.65
CA PRO A 82 -18.06 -28.19 1.31
C PRO A 82 -17.69 -28.24 2.81
N GLU A 83 -18.11 -29.30 3.51
CA GLU A 83 -17.76 -29.51 4.91
C GLU A 83 -16.26 -29.77 5.09
N GLY A 84 -15.65 -30.58 4.22
CA GLY A 84 -14.22 -30.85 4.20
C GLY A 84 -13.39 -29.58 3.97
N LEU A 85 -13.86 -28.68 3.10
CA LEU A 85 -13.26 -27.39 2.86
C LEU A 85 -13.45 -26.46 4.08
N ASN A 86 -14.65 -26.42 4.68
CA ASN A 86 -14.92 -25.59 5.85
C ASN A 86 -14.04 -25.95 7.06
N ARG A 87 -13.78 -27.23 7.28
CA ARG A 87 -12.85 -27.72 8.35
C ARG A 87 -11.41 -27.30 8.13
N ARG A 88 -11.02 -26.97 6.90
CA ARG A 88 -9.68 -26.46 6.59
C ARG A 88 -9.47 -25.00 7.00
N PHE A 89 -10.53 -24.22 7.09
CA PHE A 89 -10.44 -22.88 7.69
C PHE A 89 -10.36 -23.03 9.21
N ASN A 90 -9.13 -23.09 9.73
CA ASN A 90 -8.82 -23.25 11.16
C ASN A 90 -7.58 -22.43 11.55
N SER A 91 -7.24 -22.40 12.82
CA SER A 91 -6.11 -21.61 13.34
C SER A 91 -4.76 -21.94 12.68
N ALA A 92 -4.50 -23.21 12.37
CA ALA A 92 -3.27 -23.63 11.68
C ALA A 92 -3.23 -23.10 10.23
N SER A 93 -4.37 -23.04 9.54
CA SER A 93 -4.45 -22.41 8.22
C SER A 93 -4.23 -20.91 8.28
N VAL A 94 -4.78 -20.23 9.28
CA VAL A 94 -4.49 -18.80 9.51
C VAL A 94 -3.01 -18.58 9.77
N ALA A 95 -2.39 -19.40 10.62
CA ALA A 95 -0.95 -19.33 10.87
C ALA A 95 -0.13 -19.56 9.58
N PHE A 96 -0.50 -20.53 8.77
CA PHE A 96 0.13 -20.79 7.48
C PHE A 96 0.07 -19.57 6.55
N PHE A 97 -1.11 -18.97 6.35
CA PHE A 97 -1.25 -17.78 5.52
C PHE A 97 -0.47 -16.59 6.07
N ARG A 98 -0.48 -16.41 7.39
CA ARG A 98 0.33 -15.37 8.06
C ARG A 98 1.82 -15.60 7.82
N ASN A 99 2.31 -16.83 7.95
CA ASN A 99 3.72 -17.17 7.74
C ASN A 99 4.13 -16.91 6.28
N VAL A 100 3.32 -17.32 5.30
CA VAL A 100 3.57 -17.01 3.88
C VAL A 100 3.63 -15.49 3.66
N PHE A 101 2.66 -14.75 4.19
CA PHE A 101 2.64 -13.29 4.07
C PHE A 101 3.88 -12.65 4.70
N THR A 102 4.24 -13.05 5.91
CA THR A 102 5.40 -12.53 6.63
C THR A 102 6.71 -12.84 5.89
N SER A 103 6.85 -14.08 5.37
CA SER A 103 8.03 -14.46 4.58
C SER A 103 8.17 -13.61 3.32
N LEU A 104 7.07 -13.36 2.60
CA LEU A 104 7.06 -12.49 1.42
C LEU A 104 7.38 -11.04 1.77
N LEU A 105 6.83 -10.53 2.87
CA LEU A 105 7.08 -9.16 3.34
C LEU A 105 8.55 -8.97 3.72
N GLN A 106 9.14 -9.94 4.42
CA GLN A 106 10.55 -9.92 4.83
C GLN A 106 11.52 -10.11 3.66
N ALA A 107 11.14 -10.91 2.68
CA ALA A 107 11.95 -11.19 1.50
C ALA A 107 12.14 -9.97 0.60
N LYS A 108 11.23 -8.98 0.68
CA LYS A 108 11.26 -7.77 -0.15
C LYS A 108 11.42 -8.10 -1.63
N ILE A 109 10.57 -9.02 -2.11
CA ILE A 109 10.63 -9.57 -3.47
C ILE A 109 10.63 -8.45 -4.52
N GLY A 110 11.53 -8.58 -5.49
CA GLY A 110 11.70 -7.58 -6.55
C GLY A 110 12.85 -6.61 -6.32
N GLY A 111 13.53 -6.70 -5.17
CA GLY A 111 14.72 -5.97 -4.74
C GLY A 111 14.86 -4.57 -5.34
N SER A 112 14.86 -3.56 -4.54
CA SER A 112 14.84 -2.20 -5.02
C SER A 112 16.19 -1.75 -5.55
N SER A 113 16.31 -1.59 -6.85
CA SER A 113 17.18 -0.53 -7.32
C SER A 113 16.42 0.80 -7.13
N THR A 114 17.01 1.70 -6.38
CA THR A 114 16.47 3.04 -6.18
C THR A 114 16.35 3.75 -7.52
N ILE A 115 15.17 4.26 -7.83
CA ILE A 115 14.97 5.16 -8.99
C ILE A 115 15.77 6.44 -8.70
N SER A 116 16.70 6.80 -9.59
CA SER A 116 17.43 8.07 -9.47
C SER A 116 16.47 9.25 -9.65
N HIS A 117 16.52 10.20 -8.74
CA HIS A 117 15.66 11.39 -8.71
C HIS A 117 16.38 12.57 -8.06
N SER A 118 15.89 13.79 -8.23
CA SER A 118 16.55 15.00 -7.74
C SER A 118 16.75 15.06 -6.22
N LEU A 119 15.91 14.35 -5.47
CA LEU A 119 15.98 14.30 -4.00
C LEU A 119 16.80 13.11 -3.47
N SER A 120 17.34 12.23 -4.32
CA SER A 120 18.12 11.05 -3.89
C SER A 120 19.46 11.41 -3.22
N ALA A 121 19.95 12.65 -3.43
CA ALA A 121 21.11 13.18 -2.71
C ALA A 121 20.82 13.40 -1.20
N TYR A 122 19.57 13.57 -0.82
CA TYR A 122 19.13 13.92 0.52
C TYR A 122 18.38 12.81 1.24
N PHE A 123 17.56 12.02 0.50
CA PHE A 123 16.71 10.98 1.07
C PHE A 123 16.98 9.64 0.40
N GLU A 124 17.41 8.68 1.19
CA GLU A 124 17.60 7.30 0.74
C GLU A 124 16.25 6.62 0.45
N ARG A 125 15.22 6.96 1.25
CA ARG A 125 13.86 6.44 1.12
C ARG A 125 12.83 7.52 1.45
N ILE A 126 11.67 7.42 0.83
CA ILE A 126 10.49 8.22 1.15
C ILE A 126 9.40 7.29 1.67
N ARG A 127 9.21 7.27 2.98
CA ARG A 127 8.25 6.40 3.66
C ARG A 127 6.92 7.09 3.86
N ILE A 128 5.86 6.42 3.45
CA ILE A 128 4.49 6.88 3.64
C ILE A 128 3.78 5.91 4.56
N LEU A 129 3.15 6.43 5.61
CA LEU A 129 2.37 5.68 6.58
C LEU A 129 0.93 6.16 6.58
N ASP A 130 -0.01 5.23 6.37
CA ASP A 130 -1.44 5.48 6.46
C ASP A 130 -2.20 4.19 6.76
N SER A 131 -3.50 4.29 7.02
CA SER A 131 -4.37 3.14 7.29
C SER A 131 -5.63 3.15 6.43
N THR A 132 -6.18 1.98 6.23
CA THR A 132 -7.51 1.83 5.64
C THR A 132 -8.39 1.01 6.57
N THR A 133 -9.62 1.48 6.77
CA THR A 133 -10.61 0.81 7.64
C THR A 133 -11.82 0.40 6.81
N PHE A 134 -12.43 -0.72 7.15
CA PHE A 134 -13.68 -1.18 6.59
C PHE A 134 -14.46 -2.01 7.60
N GLN A 135 -15.77 -2.07 7.39
CA GLN A 135 -16.70 -2.78 8.26
C GLN A 135 -16.70 -4.26 7.94
N VAL A 136 -16.92 -5.06 8.96
CA VAL A 136 -17.17 -6.49 8.86
C VAL A 136 -18.45 -6.83 9.63
N PRO A 137 -19.10 -7.99 9.38
CA PRO A 137 -20.29 -8.40 10.13
C PRO A 137 -20.10 -8.37 11.65
N ASP A 138 -21.15 -8.00 12.38
CA ASP A 138 -21.12 -7.78 13.84
C ASP A 138 -20.69 -9.00 14.65
N ARG A 139 -20.86 -10.20 14.13
CA ARG A 139 -20.33 -11.43 14.76
C ARG A 139 -18.82 -11.38 15.04
N PHE A 140 -18.09 -10.50 14.36
CA PHE A 140 -16.64 -10.32 14.54
C PHE A 140 -16.29 -9.23 15.55
N ALA A 141 -17.28 -8.58 16.19
CA ALA A 141 -17.07 -7.46 17.09
C ALA A 141 -16.14 -7.79 18.28
N ALA A 142 -16.16 -9.03 18.77
CA ALA A 142 -15.27 -9.49 19.85
C ALA A 142 -13.79 -9.43 19.45
N THR A 143 -13.46 -9.83 18.23
CA THR A 143 -12.07 -9.85 17.71
C THR A 143 -11.67 -8.54 17.03
N TYR A 144 -12.61 -7.97 16.28
CA TYR A 144 -12.41 -6.76 15.49
C TYR A 144 -13.44 -5.68 15.89
N PRO A 145 -13.37 -5.13 17.12
CA PRO A 145 -14.26 -4.03 17.49
C PRO A 145 -14.06 -2.82 16.58
N GLY A 146 -15.16 -2.22 16.14
CA GLY A 146 -15.18 -1.06 15.27
C GLY A 146 -14.81 0.23 16.01
N ALA A 147 -14.67 1.33 15.26
CA ALA A 147 -14.29 2.64 15.81
C ALA A 147 -15.41 3.36 16.60
N GLY A 148 -16.61 2.77 16.66
CA GLY A 148 -17.79 3.38 17.26
C GLY A 148 -18.62 4.18 16.25
N GLY A 149 -19.77 4.66 16.69
CA GLY A 149 -20.79 5.31 15.84
C GLY A 149 -22.04 4.45 15.74
N CYS A 150 -23.16 5.07 15.36
CA CYS A 150 -24.51 4.51 15.52
C CYS A 150 -24.82 3.19 14.81
N SER A 151 -23.93 2.64 13.98
CA SER A 151 -24.27 1.47 13.15
C SER A 151 -23.16 0.43 12.96
N HIS A 152 -21.99 0.58 13.58
CA HIS A 152 -20.87 -0.32 13.24
C HIS A 152 -20.11 -0.78 14.47
N THR A 153 -20.44 -1.97 14.93
CA THR A 153 -19.83 -2.61 16.10
C THR A 153 -18.53 -3.32 15.75
N ALA A 154 -18.35 -3.75 14.48
CA ALA A 154 -17.20 -4.50 14.03
C ALA A 154 -16.51 -3.85 12.81
N GLY A 155 -15.19 -3.78 12.85
CA GLY A 155 -14.37 -3.21 11.78
C GLY A 155 -12.93 -3.70 11.81
N VAL A 156 -12.36 -3.88 10.63
CA VAL A 156 -10.95 -4.19 10.41
C VAL A 156 -10.22 -2.94 9.96
N LYS A 157 -9.07 -2.67 10.56
CA LYS A 157 -8.11 -1.65 10.13
C LYS A 157 -6.85 -2.34 9.60
N ILE A 158 -6.35 -1.89 8.47
CA ILE A 158 -5.06 -2.31 7.94
C ILE A 158 -4.14 -1.12 7.92
N GLN A 159 -3.06 -1.18 8.68
CA GLN A 159 -1.98 -0.23 8.69
C GLN A 159 -0.99 -0.61 7.58
N LEU A 160 -0.48 0.37 6.86
CA LEU A 160 0.54 0.18 5.82
C LEU A 160 1.60 1.26 5.95
N GLU A 161 2.86 0.84 6.05
CA GLU A 161 4.01 1.69 5.79
C GLU A 161 4.75 1.17 4.56
N TYR A 162 4.95 2.03 3.56
CA TYR A 162 5.65 1.64 2.35
C TYR A 162 6.63 2.70 1.88
N ASP A 163 7.68 2.26 1.19
CA ASP A 163 8.61 3.14 0.50
C ASP A 163 8.07 3.49 -0.90
N LEU A 164 7.91 4.79 -1.14
CA LEU A 164 7.37 5.31 -2.39
C LEU A 164 8.25 4.97 -3.61
N LEU A 165 9.56 4.92 -3.41
CA LEU A 165 10.54 4.76 -4.49
C LEU A 165 10.65 3.31 -4.95
N SER A 166 10.89 2.41 -4.00
CA SER A 166 11.00 0.97 -4.27
C SER A 166 9.64 0.28 -4.36
N GLY A 167 8.60 0.87 -3.76
CA GLY A 167 7.30 0.25 -3.58
C GLY A 167 7.27 -0.86 -2.54
N GLU A 168 8.33 -0.97 -1.77
CA GLU A 168 8.49 -1.98 -0.74
C GLU A 168 7.56 -1.70 0.44
N PHE A 169 6.77 -2.70 0.84
CA PHE A 169 5.97 -2.61 2.04
C PHE A 169 6.88 -2.85 3.25
N SER A 170 7.12 -1.80 4.02
CA SER A 170 7.97 -1.88 5.21
C SER A 170 7.24 -2.52 6.39
N ASP A 171 5.93 -2.32 6.49
CA ASP A 171 5.06 -2.98 7.47
C ASP A 171 3.61 -3.01 6.99
N VAL A 172 2.93 -4.11 7.29
CA VAL A 172 1.48 -4.26 7.07
C VAL A 172 0.90 -4.97 8.26
N LYS A 173 -0.08 -4.36 8.93
CA LYS A 173 -0.70 -4.93 10.12
C LYS A 173 -2.21 -4.90 10.07
N ILE A 174 -2.84 -6.05 10.32
CA ILE A 174 -4.28 -6.17 10.50
C ILE A 174 -4.60 -5.93 11.97
N GLU A 175 -5.46 -4.96 12.24
CA GLU A 175 -5.86 -4.56 13.59
C GLU A 175 -7.37 -4.33 13.68
N PRO A 176 -7.95 -4.29 14.91
CA PRO A 176 -9.32 -3.83 15.13
C PRO A 176 -9.55 -2.39 14.63
N GLY A 177 -10.72 -2.12 14.10
CA GLY A 177 -11.08 -0.80 13.54
C GLY A 177 -10.91 0.35 14.51
N LYS A 178 -11.09 0.12 15.82
CA LYS A 178 -10.91 1.12 16.89
C LYS A 178 -9.46 1.47 17.21
N ARG A 179 -8.47 0.74 16.65
CA ARG A 179 -7.05 0.99 16.95
C ARG A 179 -6.65 2.40 16.54
N SER A 180 -5.96 3.11 17.43
CA SER A 180 -5.48 4.47 17.17
C SER A 180 -4.30 4.47 16.19
N ASP A 181 -4.36 5.34 15.18
CA ASP A 181 -3.27 5.54 14.22
C ASP A 181 -2.04 6.13 14.91
N GLN A 182 -2.22 7.03 15.89
CA GLN A 182 -1.11 7.58 16.68
C GLN A 182 -0.40 6.49 17.50
N ALA A 183 -1.16 5.56 18.11
CA ALA A 183 -0.57 4.48 18.89
C ALA A 183 0.22 3.52 17.99
N TYR A 184 -0.27 3.25 16.77
CA TYR A 184 0.49 2.46 15.80
C TYR A 184 1.73 3.21 15.32
N GLY A 185 1.61 4.49 14.94
CA GLY A 185 2.74 5.32 14.51
C GLY A 185 3.89 5.34 15.53
N ALA A 186 3.56 5.38 16.82
CA ALA A 186 4.56 5.32 17.90
C ALA A 186 5.38 4.01 17.88
N THR A 187 4.76 2.86 17.55
CA THR A 187 5.48 1.58 17.47
C THR A 187 6.47 1.49 16.31
N ARG A 188 6.37 2.44 15.34
CA ARG A 188 7.27 2.48 14.20
C ARG A 188 8.54 3.31 14.43
N MET A 189 8.62 4.03 15.57
CA MET A 189 9.75 4.93 15.86
C MET A 189 11.08 4.20 15.98
N ASP A 190 11.07 2.94 16.43
CA ASP A 190 12.30 2.15 16.56
C ASP A 190 12.90 1.79 15.19
N MET A 191 12.07 1.75 14.15
CA MET A 191 12.48 1.43 12.78
C MET A 191 12.92 2.67 11.97
N THR A 192 12.94 3.85 12.60
CA THR A 192 13.41 5.08 11.94
C THR A 192 14.90 4.98 11.60
N GLN A 193 15.25 5.30 10.35
CA GLN A 193 16.61 5.30 9.85
C GLN A 193 17.05 6.73 9.50
N LYS A 194 18.38 6.93 9.55
CA LYS A 194 19.02 8.16 9.08
C LYS A 194 18.73 8.39 7.59
N ASN A 195 18.65 9.64 7.17
CA ASN A 195 18.45 10.06 5.78
C ASN A 195 17.17 9.52 5.12
N GLU A 196 16.17 9.09 5.90
CA GLU A 196 14.86 8.73 5.35
C GLU A 196 13.85 9.86 5.61
N LEU A 197 12.97 10.10 4.64
CA LEU A 197 11.85 11.05 4.76
C LEU A 197 10.56 10.31 5.13
N TYR A 198 9.93 10.73 6.22
CA TYR A 198 8.67 10.18 6.74
C TYR A 198 7.52 11.15 6.45
N ILE A 199 6.67 10.83 5.49
CA ILE A 199 5.46 11.59 5.18
C ILE A 199 4.29 10.96 5.92
N ARG A 200 3.62 11.73 6.79
CA ARG A 200 2.55 11.25 7.65
C ARG A 200 1.28 12.08 7.55
N ASP A 201 0.15 11.39 7.61
CA ASP A 201 -1.15 12.06 7.71
C ASP A 201 -1.38 12.62 9.12
N LEU A 202 -2.36 13.52 9.21
CA LEU A 202 -2.76 14.18 10.45
C LEU A 202 -3.23 13.18 11.53
N GLY A 203 -3.72 12.01 11.13
CA GLY A 203 -4.07 10.90 12.02
C GLY A 203 -2.90 10.40 12.87
N TYR A 204 -1.68 10.49 12.35
CA TYR A 204 -0.43 10.06 13.01
C TYR A 204 0.33 11.22 13.68
N PHE A 205 -0.27 12.40 13.76
CA PHE A 205 0.41 13.59 14.26
C PHE A 205 0.70 13.49 15.76
N ARG A 206 1.98 13.32 16.13
CA ARG A 206 2.52 13.40 17.49
C ARG A 206 3.87 14.10 17.48
N LEU A 207 3.99 15.19 18.23
CA LEU A 207 5.25 15.96 18.31
C LEU A 207 6.44 15.13 18.82
N GLN A 208 6.18 14.20 19.74
CA GLN A 208 7.19 13.29 20.25
C GLN A 208 7.77 12.36 19.18
N ASP A 209 6.91 11.86 18.27
CA ASP A 209 7.34 10.99 17.16
C ASP A 209 8.23 11.77 16.19
N PHE A 210 7.87 13.02 15.88
CA PHE A 210 8.69 13.90 15.02
C PHE A 210 10.04 14.23 15.66
N LYS A 211 10.07 14.40 16.99
CA LYS A 211 11.32 14.54 17.71
C LYS A 211 12.17 13.27 17.58
N SER A 212 11.60 12.10 17.82
CA SER A 212 12.30 10.83 17.68
C SER A 212 12.88 10.62 16.28
N ILE A 213 12.14 10.97 15.23
CA ILE A 213 12.63 10.93 13.84
C ILE A 213 13.85 11.85 13.68
N GLN A 214 13.77 13.07 14.18
CA GLN A 214 14.87 14.04 14.10
C GLN A 214 16.10 13.61 14.92
N ASP A 215 15.90 13.07 16.13
CA ASP A 215 16.97 12.60 17.01
C ASP A 215 17.76 11.43 16.38
N LYS A 216 17.11 10.69 15.44
CA LYS A 216 17.72 9.62 14.63
C LYS A 216 18.20 10.09 13.25
N GLU A 217 18.37 11.38 13.07
CA GLU A 217 18.81 12.00 11.82
C GLU A 217 17.89 11.68 10.61
N GLY A 218 16.61 11.40 10.87
CA GLY A 218 15.57 11.27 9.87
C GLY A 218 14.85 12.60 9.61
N TYR A 219 14.11 12.65 8.54
CA TYR A 219 13.31 13.80 8.12
C TYR A 219 11.83 13.48 8.16
N TYR A 220 11.01 14.48 8.46
CA TYR A 220 9.57 14.31 8.47
C TYR A 220 8.84 15.44 7.74
N LEU A 221 7.67 15.12 7.21
CA LEU A 221 6.74 16.07 6.62
C LEU A 221 5.31 15.68 7.00
N SER A 222 4.58 16.59 7.66
CA SER A 222 3.20 16.38 8.09
C SER A 222 2.42 17.68 8.05
N ARG A 223 1.09 17.57 7.96
CA ARG A 223 0.24 18.72 8.29
C ARG A 223 0.23 18.95 9.80
N LEU A 224 0.12 20.20 10.19
CA LEU A 224 0.00 20.59 11.59
C LEU A 224 -1.48 20.54 12.04
N LYS A 225 -1.74 20.02 13.22
CA LYS A 225 -3.05 20.14 13.86
C LYS A 225 -3.30 21.60 14.25
N LEU A 226 -4.39 22.19 13.80
CA LEU A 226 -4.74 23.60 14.04
C LEU A 226 -4.75 24.04 15.53
N PRO A 227 -5.07 23.17 16.52
CA PRO A 227 -4.96 23.54 17.94
C PRO A 227 -3.52 23.67 18.46
N THR A 228 -2.52 23.25 17.66
CA THR A 228 -1.10 23.37 18.07
C THR A 228 -0.71 24.84 18.11
N LYS A 229 -0.10 25.26 19.21
CA LYS A 229 0.38 26.63 19.38
C LYS A 229 1.58 26.86 18.46
N ILE A 230 1.50 27.91 17.65
CA ILE A 230 2.55 28.36 16.75
C ILE A 230 3.11 29.64 17.31
N TYR A 231 4.43 29.75 17.36
CA TYR A 231 5.13 30.93 17.85
C TYR A 231 5.93 31.55 16.70
N ARG A 232 5.88 32.88 16.59
CA ARG A 232 6.72 33.62 15.66
C ARG A 232 8.09 33.80 16.29
N LYS A 233 9.16 33.54 15.55
CA LYS A 233 10.51 33.87 15.95
C LYS A 233 10.73 35.34 15.59
N GLU A 234 10.66 36.23 16.59
CA GLU A 234 11.09 37.65 16.45
C GLU A 234 12.50 37.76 16.98
N PHE A 235 13.40 38.28 16.14
CA PHE A 235 14.80 38.66 16.41
C PHE A 235 15.37 38.25 17.78
N GLU A 236 16.22 37.23 17.78
CA GLU A 236 17.16 36.77 18.83
C GLU A 236 16.68 36.65 20.29
N THR A 237 15.70 37.36 20.74
CA THR A 237 15.15 37.29 22.10
C THR A 237 13.74 36.71 22.08
N VAL A 238 13.64 35.41 22.12
CA VAL A 238 12.33 34.77 22.27
C VAL A 238 12.15 34.35 23.71
N VAL A 239 11.32 35.06 24.44
CA VAL A 239 10.88 34.68 25.78
C VAL A 239 9.78 33.63 25.63
N PHE A 240 10.13 32.34 25.65
CA PHE A 240 9.19 31.26 25.65
C PHE A 240 8.90 30.77 27.06
N LYS A 241 7.61 30.53 27.33
CA LYS A 241 7.20 29.74 28.50
C LYS A 241 7.47 28.24 28.32
N THR A 242 7.97 27.80 27.14
CA THR A 242 8.27 26.41 26.78
C THR A 242 9.69 26.27 26.29
N LYS A 243 10.31 25.11 26.57
CA LYS A 243 11.74 24.84 26.26
C LYS A 243 12.06 25.04 24.78
N PRO A 244 13.12 25.80 24.42
CA PRO A 244 13.52 26.09 23.03
C PRO A 244 13.73 24.84 22.15
N ALA A 245 14.16 23.73 22.77
CA ALA A 245 14.38 22.43 22.10
C ALA A 245 13.11 21.81 21.49
N GLN A 246 11.94 22.37 21.74
CA GLN A 246 10.65 21.88 21.18
C GLN A 246 10.18 22.66 19.95
N LEU A 247 10.91 23.68 19.53
CA LEU A 247 10.56 24.47 18.34
C LEU A 247 10.86 23.70 17.07
N ARG A 248 9.92 23.79 16.12
CA ARG A 248 9.98 23.14 14.80
C ARG A 248 9.64 24.18 13.74
N PRO A 249 10.30 24.16 12.57
CA PRO A 249 9.89 24.99 11.46
C PRO A 249 8.46 24.63 11.01
N VAL A 250 7.69 25.65 10.68
CA VAL A 250 6.30 25.52 10.21
C VAL A 250 6.17 26.35 8.95
N TYR A 251 5.63 25.72 7.89
CA TYR A 251 5.33 26.38 6.63
C TYR A 251 3.83 26.52 6.47
N ILE A 252 3.38 27.73 6.21
CA ILE A 252 1.97 28.06 6.00
C ILE A 252 1.75 28.25 4.51
N GLN A 253 0.83 27.48 3.94
CA GLN A 253 0.42 27.60 2.55
C GLN A 253 -1.09 27.82 2.47
N ILE A 254 -1.49 28.82 1.68
CA ILE A 254 -2.89 29.19 1.46
C ILE A 254 -3.22 28.91 0.00
N HIS A 255 -4.23 28.07 -0.22
CA HIS A 255 -4.76 27.74 -1.53
C HIS A 255 -6.12 28.40 -1.71
N LEU A 256 -6.19 29.42 -2.56
CA LEU A 256 -7.44 30.17 -2.81
C LEU A 256 -8.54 29.27 -3.39
N GLU A 257 -8.18 28.37 -4.31
CA GLU A 257 -9.14 27.40 -4.89
C GLU A 257 -9.69 26.45 -3.83
N ASP A 258 -8.85 25.99 -2.89
CA ASP A 258 -9.27 25.12 -1.80
C ASP A 258 -10.20 25.83 -0.82
N ILE A 259 -10.03 27.15 -0.61
CA ILE A 259 -10.93 27.97 0.21
C ILE A 259 -12.33 27.92 -0.38
N MET A 260 -12.45 28.17 -1.69
CA MET A 260 -13.75 28.21 -2.37
C MET A 260 -14.40 26.83 -2.39
N ASN A 261 -13.64 25.78 -2.72
CA ASN A 261 -14.13 24.41 -2.75
C ASN A 261 -14.58 23.92 -1.36
N GLN A 262 -13.82 24.20 -0.31
CA GLN A 262 -14.20 23.85 1.06
C GLN A 262 -15.40 24.64 1.55
N TYR A 263 -15.51 25.92 1.19
CA TYR A 263 -16.68 26.73 1.51
C TYR A 263 -17.96 26.15 0.91
N ILE A 264 -17.96 25.82 -0.39
CA ILE A 264 -19.08 25.20 -1.10
C ILE A 264 -19.42 23.82 -0.47
N MET A 265 -18.44 22.99 -0.23
CA MET A 265 -18.63 21.66 0.38
C MET A 265 -19.17 21.74 1.80
N ASN A 266 -18.75 22.73 2.59
CA ASN A 266 -19.25 22.91 3.95
C ASN A 266 -20.69 23.43 3.96
N GLN A 267 -21.05 24.36 3.10
CA GLN A 267 -22.44 24.76 2.92
C GLN A 267 -23.34 23.58 2.53
N PHE A 268 -22.86 22.72 1.61
CA PHE A 268 -23.60 21.53 1.22
C PHE A 268 -23.77 20.54 2.40
N ARG A 269 -22.74 20.36 3.22
CA ARG A 269 -22.80 19.51 4.43
C ARG A 269 -23.70 20.08 5.51
N GLU A 270 -23.66 21.41 5.75
CA GLU A 270 -24.57 22.10 6.66
C GLU A 270 -26.01 21.84 6.25
N LYS A 271 -26.34 22.06 4.96
CA LYS A 271 -27.69 21.84 4.44
C LYS A 271 -28.14 20.38 4.48
N LYS A 272 -27.25 19.44 4.11
CA LYS A 272 -27.62 18.02 3.96
C LYS A 272 -27.54 17.21 5.26
N LYS A 273 -26.64 17.56 6.19
CA LYS A 273 -26.36 16.79 7.41
C LYS A 273 -26.70 17.55 8.71
N GLY A 274 -27.15 18.78 8.65
CA GLY A 274 -27.42 19.59 9.83
C GLY A 274 -26.17 19.88 10.69
N ILE A 275 -24.99 19.87 10.11
CA ILE A 275 -23.72 20.10 10.83
C ILE A 275 -23.44 21.60 10.79
N THR A 276 -23.32 22.22 11.96
CA THR A 276 -22.94 23.65 12.09
C THR A 276 -21.43 23.74 12.30
N TYR A 277 -20.73 24.50 11.47
CA TYR A 277 -19.29 24.77 11.63
C TYR A 277 -19.08 26.01 12.48
N THR A 278 -18.09 25.96 13.39
CA THR A 278 -17.69 27.13 14.18
C THR A 278 -17.06 28.21 13.30
N ASP A 279 -17.16 29.47 13.68
CA ASP A 279 -16.55 30.60 12.95
C ASP A 279 -15.05 30.42 12.78
N ARG A 280 -14.35 29.87 13.79
CA ARG A 280 -12.94 29.50 13.70
C ARG A 280 -12.70 28.48 12.58
N THR A 281 -13.53 27.47 12.43
CA THR A 281 -13.42 26.48 11.36
C THR A 281 -13.62 27.12 10.00
N LYS A 282 -14.57 28.07 9.89
CA LYS A 282 -14.83 28.83 8.66
C LYS A 282 -13.64 29.71 8.28
N LEU A 283 -13.03 30.41 9.24
CA LEU A 283 -11.87 31.27 9.04
C LEU A 283 -10.60 30.49 8.63
N LEU A 284 -10.46 29.25 9.07
CA LEU A 284 -9.29 28.40 8.77
C LEU A 284 -9.46 27.55 7.49
N GLN A 285 -10.58 27.73 6.78
CA GLN A 285 -10.82 27.05 5.50
C GLN A 285 -9.78 27.48 4.47
N GLY A 286 -9.19 26.50 3.78
CA GLY A 286 -8.17 26.73 2.76
C GLY A 286 -6.76 27.01 3.30
N ILE A 287 -6.60 27.12 4.62
CA ILE A 287 -5.27 27.25 5.21
C ILE A 287 -4.73 25.86 5.56
N THR A 288 -3.62 25.47 4.94
CA THR A 288 -2.88 24.26 5.29
C THR A 288 -1.54 24.65 5.87
N VAL A 289 -1.24 24.13 7.06
CA VAL A 289 0.02 24.37 7.73
C VAL A 289 0.83 23.08 7.71
N TYR A 290 2.04 23.13 7.16
CA TYR A 290 2.98 22.02 7.13
C TYR A 290 4.05 22.20 8.19
N MET A 291 4.46 21.07 8.78
CA MET A 291 5.57 21.01 9.73
C MET A 291 6.60 20.02 9.22
N THR A 292 7.88 20.45 9.16
CA THR A 292 8.99 19.63 8.68
C THR A 292 10.30 20.06 9.31
N ASN A 293 11.30 19.17 9.30
CA ASN A 293 12.69 19.50 9.62
C ASN A 293 13.60 19.44 8.38
N ILE A 294 13.02 19.37 7.17
CA ILE A 294 13.79 19.40 5.92
C ILE A 294 14.40 20.78 5.75
N PRO A 295 15.73 20.89 5.48
CA PRO A 295 16.37 22.18 5.17
C PRO A 295 15.74 22.83 3.92
N THR A 296 15.57 24.14 3.95
CA THR A 296 14.99 24.92 2.84
C THR A 296 15.87 24.90 1.59
N GLU A 297 17.16 24.68 1.77
CA GLU A 297 18.16 24.55 0.70
C GLU A 297 17.95 23.26 -0.10
N TRP A 298 17.40 22.21 0.52
CA TRP A 298 17.13 20.93 -0.13
C TRP A 298 15.76 20.93 -0.82
N VAL A 299 14.75 21.43 -0.10
CA VAL A 299 13.38 21.52 -0.60
C VAL A 299 12.84 22.92 -0.29
N PRO A 300 12.76 23.80 -1.29
CA PRO A 300 12.15 25.11 -1.15
C PRO A 300 10.71 25.03 -0.66
N LYS A 301 10.29 26.02 0.12
CA LYS A 301 8.95 26.07 0.72
C LYS A 301 7.81 25.91 -0.31
N GLU A 302 8.01 26.40 -1.52
CA GLU A 302 7.05 26.32 -2.64
C GLU A 302 6.82 24.88 -3.11
N LYS A 303 7.79 23.97 -2.88
CA LYS A 303 7.70 22.54 -3.23
C LYS A 303 7.17 21.64 -2.10
N ILE A 304 6.99 22.17 -0.89
CA ILE A 304 6.54 21.38 0.27
C ILE A 304 5.15 20.78 0.02
N TYR A 305 4.23 21.52 -0.58
CA TYR A 305 2.91 21.00 -0.94
C TYR A 305 2.99 19.82 -1.90
N ASP A 306 3.76 19.98 -2.99
CA ASP A 306 3.96 18.92 -3.98
C ASP A 306 4.54 17.67 -3.31
N LEU A 307 5.58 17.84 -2.48
CA LEU A 307 6.20 16.73 -1.75
C LEU A 307 5.21 16.05 -0.79
N TYR A 308 4.41 16.82 -0.05
CA TYR A 308 3.37 16.26 0.82
C TYR A 308 2.28 15.54 0.03
N SER A 309 1.97 16.02 -1.18
CA SER A 309 0.96 15.40 -2.05
C SER A 309 1.29 13.97 -2.44
N LEU A 310 2.57 13.57 -2.39
CA LEU A 310 3.00 12.17 -2.58
C LEU A 310 2.31 11.21 -1.60
N ARG A 311 1.84 11.68 -0.46
CA ARG A 311 1.04 10.89 0.48
C ARG A 311 -0.19 10.25 -0.18
N TRP A 312 -0.78 10.91 -1.17
CA TRP A 312 -1.94 10.37 -1.89
C TRP A 312 -1.68 9.05 -2.62
N GLN A 313 -0.42 8.66 -2.81
CA GLN A 313 -0.08 7.38 -3.45
C GLN A 313 -0.53 6.18 -2.60
N ILE A 314 -0.47 6.28 -1.27
CA ILE A 314 -0.99 5.22 -0.39
C ILE A 314 -2.51 5.10 -0.47
N GLU A 315 -3.23 6.23 -0.63
CA GLU A 315 -4.68 6.22 -0.81
C GLU A 315 -5.08 5.56 -2.15
N LEU A 316 -4.26 5.74 -3.19
CA LEU A 316 -4.43 5.05 -4.47
C LEU A 316 -4.27 3.53 -4.29
N LEU A 317 -3.27 3.07 -3.53
CA LEU A 317 -3.10 1.66 -3.19
C LEU A 317 -4.34 1.13 -2.44
N PHE A 318 -4.82 1.82 -1.42
CA PHE A 318 -6.03 1.42 -0.70
C PHE A 318 -7.28 1.39 -1.58
N LYS A 319 -7.39 2.32 -2.53
CA LYS A 319 -8.46 2.28 -3.54
C LYS A 319 -8.38 1.03 -4.40
N ILE A 320 -7.18 0.65 -4.84
CA ILE A 320 -6.93 -0.58 -5.60
C ILE A 320 -7.30 -1.81 -4.75
N TRP A 321 -6.88 -1.87 -3.48
CA TRP A 321 -7.19 -2.97 -2.57
C TRP A 321 -8.71 -3.18 -2.42
N LYS A 322 -9.46 -2.09 -2.30
CA LYS A 322 -10.92 -2.14 -2.18
C LYS A 322 -11.63 -2.42 -3.52
N SER A 323 -11.16 -1.82 -4.62
CA SER A 323 -11.82 -1.93 -5.92
C SER A 323 -11.52 -3.25 -6.64
N TRP A 324 -10.23 -3.60 -6.73
CA TRP A 324 -9.77 -4.76 -7.52
C TRP A 324 -9.69 -6.04 -6.70
N PHE A 325 -9.11 -5.97 -5.50
CA PHE A 325 -8.96 -7.13 -4.62
C PHE A 325 -10.20 -7.35 -3.74
N ARG A 326 -11.04 -6.32 -3.54
CA ARG A 326 -12.26 -6.38 -2.74
C ARG A 326 -12.02 -6.91 -1.31
N ILE A 327 -10.87 -6.59 -0.73
CA ILE A 327 -10.43 -7.08 0.59
C ILE A 327 -11.46 -6.79 1.71
N HIS A 328 -12.26 -5.73 1.55
CA HIS A 328 -13.29 -5.31 2.49
C HIS A 328 -14.60 -6.12 2.41
N ARG A 329 -14.77 -6.96 1.38
CA ARG A 329 -16.03 -7.69 1.20
C ARG A 329 -16.03 -8.98 1.99
N CYS A 330 -16.95 -9.08 2.94
CA CYS A 330 -17.12 -10.24 3.81
C CYS A 330 -18.61 -10.48 4.12
N LYS A 331 -19.01 -11.75 4.15
CA LYS A 331 -20.29 -12.20 4.69
C LYS A 331 -20.09 -12.67 6.14
N SER A 332 -21.19 -13.01 6.82
CA SER A 332 -21.16 -13.65 8.14
C SER A 332 -20.68 -15.09 8.01
N ILE A 333 -19.37 -15.30 8.11
CA ILE A 333 -18.68 -16.58 7.93
C ILE A 333 -17.88 -16.94 9.19
N LYS A 334 -17.21 -18.09 9.19
CA LYS A 334 -16.26 -18.49 10.23
C LYS A 334 -15.10 -17.49 10.34
N GLN A 335 -14.64 -17.19 11.56
CA GLN A 335 -13.57 -16.20 11.79
C GLN A 335 -12.28 -16.56 11.06
N GLU A 336 -11.84 -17.80 11.16
CA GLU A 336 -10.61 -18.24 10.50
C GLU A 336 -10.71 -18.17 8.96
N ARG A 337 -11.92 -18.27 8.41
CA ARG A 337 -12.14 -18.06 6.98
C ARG A 337 -12.01 -16.59 6.60
N LEU A 338 -12.47 -15.66 7.46
CA LEU A 338 -12.23 -14.23 7.29
C LEU A 338 -10.72 -13.93 7.35
N GLU A 339 -10.02 -14.46 8.34
CA GLU A 339 -8.57 -14.22 8.50
C GLU A 339 -7.76 -14.80 7.34
N CYS A 340 -8.09 -16.01 6.87
CA CYS A 340 -7.50 -16.57 5.64
C CYS A 340 -7.80 -15.72 4.41
N HIS A 341 -9.01 -15.12 4.33
CA HIS A 341 -9.33 -14.15 3.27
C HIS A 341 -8.43 -12.93 3.34
N LEU A 342 -8.30 -12.30 4.50
CA LEU A 342 -7.50 -11.10 4.68
C LEU A 342 -6.03 -11.33 4.32
N TYR A 343 -5.41 -12.38 4.86
CA TYR A 343 -4.03 -12.73 4.52
C TYR A 343 -3.87 -13.16 3.06
N GLY A 344 -4.81 -13.93 2.50
CA GLY A 344 -4.80 -14.32 1.09
C GLY A 344 -4.86 -13.10 0.16
N GLN A 345 -5.70 -12.11 0.49
CA GLN A 345 -5.75 -10.85 -0.24
C GLN A 345 -4.44 -10.04 -0.10
N LEU A 346 -3.87 -9.96 1.10
CA LEU A 346 -2.60 -9.27 1.33
C LEU A 346 -1.44 -9.94 0.59
N ILE A 347 -1.40 -11.28 0.53
CA ILE A 347 -0.43 -12.02 -0.29
C ILE A 347 -0.61 -11.65 -1.77
N SER A 348 -1.84 -11.68 -2.28
CA SER A 348 -2.14 -11.31 -3.68
C SER A 348 -1.74 -9.87 -3.99
N ILE A 349 -2.03 -8.94 -3.09
CA ILE A 349 -1.68 -7.53 -3.19
C ILE A 349 -0.16 -7.36 -3.20
N LEU A 350 0.56 -8.02 -2.30
CA LEU A 350 2.00 -7.92 -2.19
C LEU A 350 2.70 -8.44 -3.45
N LEU A 351 2.30 -9.61 -3.95
CA LEU A 351 2.81 -10.18 -5.20
C LEU A 351 2.54 -9.29 -6.41
N CYS A 352 1.32 -8.74 -6.49
CA CYS A 352 0.94 -7.82 -7.55
C CYS A 352 1.75 -6.52 -7.47
N SER A 353 1.92 -5.94 -6.28
CA SER A 353 2.69 -4.73 -6.04
C SER A 353 4.17 -4.93 -6.36
N SER A 354 4.81 -5.98 -5.85
CA SER A 354 6.21 -6.30 -6.14
C SER A 354 6.44 -6.47 -7.65
N THR A 355 5.54 -7.18 -8.33
CA THR A 355 5.59 -7.32 -9.79
C THR A 355 5.47 -5.97 -10.50
N MET A 356 4.50 -5.13 -10.08
CA MET A 356 4.27 -3.82 -10.65
C MET A 356 5.49 -2.90 -10.48
N PHE A 357 6.07 -2.85 -9.28
CA PHE A 357 7.23 -2.01 -9.02
C PHE A 357 8.47 -2.48 -9.79
N LYS A 358 8.69 -3.80 -9.91
CA LYS A 358 9.75 -4.36 -10.76
C LYS A 358 9.56 -3.98 -12.23
N MET A 359 8.35 -4.07 -12.74
CA MET A 359 8.03 -3.67 -14.11
C MET A 359 8.19 -2.15 -14.31
N ARG A 360 7.81 -1.32 -13.33
CA ARG A 360 7.99 0.14 -13.33
C ARG A 360 9.47 0.50 -13.43
N GLU A 361 10.29 -0.11 -12.60
CA GLU A 361 11.74 0.07 -12.60
C GLU A 361 12.35 -0.27 -13.97
N LEU A 362 12.02 -1.44 -14.51
CA LEU A 362 12.53 -1.89 -15.80
C LEU A 362 12.08 -0.99 -16.96
N LEU A 363 10.82 -0.55 -16.95
CA LEU A 363 10.30 0.35 -17.98
C LEU A 363 10.94 1.73 -17.91
N LEU A 364 11.16 2.26 -16.71
CA LEU A 364 11.85 3.54 -16.54
C LEU A 364 13.31 3.44 -16.99
N ARG A 365 14.08 2.50 -16.45
CA ARG A 365 15.51 2.36 -16.79
C ARG A 365 15.79 2.06 -18.27
N LYS A 366 14.93 1.25 -18.90
CA LYS A 366 15.19 0.77 -20.27
C LYS A 366 14.44 1.52 -21.35
N LYS A 367 13.36 2.20 -21.01
CA LYS A 367 12.47 2.86 -21.98
C LYS A 367 12.12 4.28 -21.59
N GLN A 368 12.62 4.78 -20.47
CA GLN A 368 12.31 6.11 -19.92
C GLN A 368 10.79 6.40 -19.87
N LYS A 369 9.98 5.40 -19.56
CA LYS A 369 8.50 5.48 -19.56
C LYS A 369 7.92 5.31 -18.19
N GLU A 370 6.95 6.16 -17.88
CA GLU A 370 6.19 6.06 -16.64
C GLU A 370 5.06 5.03 -16.76
N LEU A 371 4.99 4.15 -15.79
CA LEU A 371 3.93 3.14 -15.64
C LEU A 371 2.80 3.71 -14.78
N SER A 372 1.55 3.50 -15.21
CA SER A 372 0.38 3.77 -14.37
C SER A 372 0.17 2.63 -13.39
N GLU A 373 0.37 2.88 -12.10
CA GLU A 373 0.18 1.89 -11.04
C GLU A 373 -1.21 1.25 -11.09
N TYR A 374 -2.25 2.06 -11.27
CA TYR A 374 -3.63 1.61 -11.35
C TYR A 374 -3.87 0.63 -12.52
N LYS A 375 -3.41 0.98 -13.75
CA LYS A 375 -3.54 0.11 -14.92
C LYS A 375 -2.70 -1.15 -14.78
N ALA A 376 -1.47 -1.00 -14.28
CA ALA A 376 -0.54 -2.11 -14.12
C ALA A 376 -1.05 -3.15 -13.13
N MET A 377 -1.52 -2.74 -11.96
CA MET A 377 -2.08 -3.64 -10.95
C MET A 377 -3.27 -4.43 -11.49
N TYR A 378 -4.12 -3.80 -12.30
CA TYR A 378 -5.23 -4.50 -12.97
C TYR A 378 -4.72 -5.56 -13.94
N ILE A 379 -3.83 -5.18 -14.86
CA ILE A 379 -3.26 -6.09 -15.88
C ILE A 379 -2.51 -7.26 -15.20
N ILE A 380 -1.72 -6.99 -14.16
CA ILE A 380 -0.96 -8.02 -13.44
C ILE A 380 -1.93 -9.02 -12.77
N LYS A 381 -3.02 -8.53 -12.22
CA LYS A 381 -4.03 -9.39 -11.60
C LYS A 381 -4.65 -10.39 -12.61
N ASP A 382 -4.84 -9.97 -13.85
CA ASP A 382 -5.35 -10.87 -14.93
C ASP A 382 -4.31 -11.97 -15.26
N TYR A 383 -3.05 -11.77 -14.96
CA TYR A 383 -1.97 -12.76 -15.15
C TYR A 383 -1.85 -13.78 -14.00
N PHE A 384 -2.60 -13.63 -12.92
CA PHE A 384 -2.47 -14.49 -11.74
C PHE A 384 -2.67 -15.99 -12.03
N LEU A 385 -3.61 -16.33 -12.88
CA LEU A 385 -3.80 -17.74 -13.29
C LEU A 385 -2.57 -18.27 -14.05
N LEU A 386 -1.99 -17.46 -14.92
CA LEU A 386 -0.77 -17.83 -15.67
C LEU A 386 0.43 -17.97 -14.73
N PHE A 387 0.58 -17.09 -13.73
CA PHE A 387 1.61 -17.21 -12.69
C PHE A 387 1.45 -18.51 -11.90
N HIS A 388 0.22 -18.83 -11.47
CA HIS A 388 -0.07 -20.08 -10.79
C HIS A 388 0.35 -21.31 -11.63
N GLN A 389 -0.03 -21.34 -12.89
CA GLN A 389 0.35 -22.44 -13.80
C GLN A 389 1.87 -22.55 -14.00
N ALA A 390 2.54 -21.41 -14.14
CA ALA A 390 4.00 -21.39 -14.32
C ALA A 390 4.76 -21.80 -13.04
N LEU A 391 4.29 -21.41 -11.86
CA LEU A 391 4.85 -21.80 -10.56
C LEU A 391 4.73 -23.31 -10.30
N HIS A 392 3.79 -24.00 -10.92
CA HIS A 392 3.69 -25.47 -10.87
C HIS A 392 4.63 -26.18 -11.86
N LYS A 393 5.25 -25.44 -12.77
CA LYS A 393 6.21 -25.97 -13.75
C LYS A 393 7.65 -25.69 -13.31
N ASN A 394 8.15 -24.49 -13.63
CA ASN A 394 9.51 -24.07 -13.34
C ASN A 394 9.71 -22.56 -13.49
N THR A 395 10.89 -22.07 -13.12
CA THR A 395 11.28 -20.66 -13.21
C THR A 395 11.35 -20.15 -14.66
N GLN A 396 11.68 -21.00 -15.63
CA GLN A 396 11.77 -20.61 -17.03
C GLN A 396 10.40 -20.25 -17.60
N GLU A 397 9.37 -21.05 -17.31
CA GLU A 397 7.99 -20.71 -17.70
C GLU A 397 7.51 -19.44 -17.02
N LEU A 398 7.81 -19.24 -15.75
CA LEU A 398 7.49 -18.02 -15.03
C LEU A 398 8.18 -16.80 -15.67
N SER A 399 9.45 -16.92 -16.03
CA SER A 399 10.21 -15.87 -16.73
C SER A 399 9.57 -15.51 -18.09
N LYS A 400 9.10 -16.50 -18.86
CA LYS A 400 8.36 -16.26 -20.13
C LYS A 400 7.08 -15.47 -19.90
N ILE A 401 6.32 -15.79 -18.84
CA ILE A 401 5.09 -15.08 -18.50
C ILE A 401 5.38 -13.64 -18.06
N LEU A 402 6.40 -13.43 -17.21
CA LEU A 402 6.83 -12.09 -16.81
C LEU A 402 7.28 -11.24 -18.00
N LEU A 403 7.97 -11.85 -18.96
CA LEU A 403 8.36 -11.20 -20.20
C LEU A 403 7.17 -10.78 -21.04
N ARG A 404 6.19 -11.67 -21.21
CA ARG A 404 4.93 -11.37 -21.91
C ARG A 404 4.19 -10.22 -21.22
N LEU A 405 4.13 -10.23 -19.89
CA LEU A 405 3.56 -9.17 -19.08
C LEU A 405 4.29 -7.83 -19.27
N PHE A 406 5.62 -7.83 -19.24
CA PHE A 406 6.44 -6.64 -19.49
C PHE A 406 6.10 -5.98 -20.83
N ASN A 407 6.04 -6.78 -21.91
CA ASN A 407 5.70 -6.29 -23.24
C ASN A 407 4.27 -5.71 -23.31
N LEU A 408 3.33 -6.29 -22.61
CA LEU A 408 1.95 -5.79 -22.50
C LEU A 408 1.91 -4.45 -21.74
N LEU A 409 2.59 -4.39 -20.59
CA LEU A 409 2.64 -3.16 -19.78
C LEU A 409 3.34 -2.02 -20.51
N GLN A 410 4.38 -2.31 -21.28
CA GLN A 410 5.06 -1.32 -22.12
C GLN A 410 4.10 -0.63 -23.11
N ARG A 411 3.07 -1.33 -23.59
CA ARG A 411 2.08 -0.78 -24.54
C ARG A 411 0.87 -0.19 -23.82
N ASN A 412 0.27 -0.95 -22.91
CA ASN A 412 -1.06 -0.66 -22.36
C ASN A 412 -1.01 -0.10 -20.93
N GLY A 413 0.12 -0.26 -20.23
CA GLY A 413 0.26 0.15 -18.83
C GLY A 413 0.72 1.59 -18.62
N ARG A 414 0.96 2.35 -19.68
CA ARG A 414 1.52 3.71 -19.57
C ARG A 414 0.57 4.66 -18.84
N LYS A 415 1.18 5.61 -18.11
CA LYS A 415 0.45 6.73 -17.54
C LYS A 415 0.03 7.69 -18.65
N SER A 416 -1.20 8.17 -18.59
CA SER A 416 -1.71 9.18 -19.51
C SER A 416 -1.65 10.55 -18.81
N HIS A 417 -1.02 11.52 -19.47
CA HIS A 417 -0.91 12.91 -19.00
C HIS A 417 -2.10 13.77 -19.49
N ARG A 418 -3.32 13.24 -19.38
CA ARG A 418 -4.54 13.93 -19.86
C ARG A 418 -4.90 15.17 -19.06
N TYR A 419 -4.31 15.35 -17.88
CA TYR A 419 -4.56 16.46 -16.97
C TYR A 419 -3.21 17.06 -16.59
N GLU A 420 -3.12 18.36 -16.46
CA GLU A 420 -1.93 19.14 -16.06
C GLU A 420 -1.44 18.86 -14.62
N LYS A 421 -1.78 17.71 -14.06
CA LYS A 421 -1.38 17.32 -12.71
C LYS A 421 0.00 16.69 -12.73
N LYS A 422 0.90 17.22 -11.91
CA LYS A 422 2.22 16.64 -11.67
C LYS A 422 2.09 15.17 -11.24
N THR A 423 2.89 14.32 -11.85
CA THR A 423 3.00 12.91 -11.46
C THR A 423 4.00 12.75 -10.31
N VAL A 424 4.12 11.53 -9.77
CA VAL A 424 5.15 11.22 -8.78
C VAL A 424 6.55 11.53 -9.34
N PHE A 425 6.79 11.19 -10.60
CA PHE A 425 8.08 11.41 -11.25
C PHE A 425 8.36 12.90 -11.48
N ASP A 426 7.35 13.68 -11.85
CA ASP A 426 7.49 15.14 -11.97
C ASP A 426 7.86 15.80 -10.64
N ILE A 427 7.19 15.38 -9.54
CA ILE A 427 7.44 15.92 -8.20
C ILE A 427 8.85 15.56 -7.72
N LEU A 428 9.29 14.33 -8.00
CA LEU A 428 10.61 13.85 -7.61
C LEU A 428 11.73 14.29 -8.56
N GLY A 429 11.40 14.90 -9.71
CA GLY A 429 12.39 15.29 -10.71
C GLY A 429 13.06 14.09 -11.38
N VAL A 430 12.32 13.01 -11.59
CA VAL A 430 12.79 11.85 -12.35
C VAL A 430 12.77 12.19 -13.83
N VAL A 431 13.87 11.92 -14.53
CA VAL A 431 13.95 12.14 -15.99
C VAL A 431 13.28 10.97 -16.71
N TYR A 432 12.27 11.26 -17.53
CA TYR A 432 11.57 10.26 -18.35
C TYR A 432 10.96 10.89 -19.61
N GLU A 433 10.67 10.08 -20.64
CA GLU A 433 10.06 10.54 -21.89
C GLU A 433 8.55 10.75 -21.72
N TYR A 434 8.09 11.96 -22.02
CA TYR A 434 6.67 12.26 -22.13
C TYR A 434 6.10 11.68 -23.42
N THR A 435 5.02 10.93 -23.34
CA THR A 435 4.18 10.65 -24.51
C THR A 435 3.12 11.76 -24.59
N THR A 436 3.38 12.79 -25.37
CA THR A 436 2.34 13.72 -25.80
C THR A 436 1.28 12.92 -26.56
N SER A 437 0.06 12.88 -26.05
CA SER A 437 -1.07 12.36 -26.83
C SER A 437 -1.30 13.31 -28.00
N ALA A 438 -1.29 12.79 -29.22
CA ALA A 438 -1.51 13.50 -30.48
C ALA A 438 -2.97 14.03 -30.63
N HIS A 439 -3.53 14.69 -29.63
CA HIS A 439 -4.87 15.26 -29.63
C HIS A 439 -4.89 16.72 -29.14
N GLN A 440 -3.85 17.49 -29.47
CA GLN A 440 -3.87 18.95 -29.30
C GLN A 440 -3.69 19.68 -30.60
N VAL A 441 -4.15 19.10 -31.70
CA VAL A 441 -4.35 19.88 -32.95
C VAL A 441 -5.67 19.40 -33.56
N ALA A 442 -6.76 20.03 -33.22
CA ALA A 442 -7.93 20.32 -34.02
C ALA A 442 -8.82 21.30 -33.24
#